data_e6e02a8fe74e19ed72dfe083c6a7382e
#
_entry.id   e6e02a8fe74e19ed72dfe083c6a7382e
#
_cell.length_a   1.000
_cell.length_b   1.000
_cell.length_c   1.000
_cell.angle_alpha   90.00
_cell.angle_beta   90.00
_cell.angle_gamma   90.00
#
_symmetry.space_group_name_H-M   'P 1'
#
loop_
_entity.id
_entity.type
_entity.pdbx_description
1 polymer ?
#
loop_
_entity_poly.entity_id
_entity_poly.type
_entity_poly.pdbx_seq_one_letter_code
_entity_poly.pdbx_strand_id
1 'polypeptide(L)'
;MSSSQNLIRNLLLVLGIFLIAASLRAPITGIAPVLEQIIEQFKLNASQAGMLTTLPLIAFAVASPMAASLAKKCGLEVSLFIALVLIGIGVVSRVIDSATVLFIGTAVIGVGIAIGNVLLPSLIKRDFPHKVAVMTSSYVLAMGIFGGSYSALIIPLAEYKELGWQLALASYALLVVLAIVVWSPQLKQHTMPKQAHVSNNTQSKIWHSALAWQITLLLGFNSFFTYIMLGWLPSILIEGGHSAQHAGALQGAFQVASALPGIVLIPLLAKLKDERILTLSLALLGALCSVGLLVAPSFAMLWSVTLGFCSGACFILGLSFVSLRTHDSMQAAALSGMAQCIGYLLAATGPIIAGALHSYFNNWAGALWLCIASSLLCALFGYLSGRNITIGQQ
;
A
#
# COMPACT_ATOMS: atom_id res chain seq x y z
N MET A 1 -17.26 -29.52 -20.31
CA MET A 1 -17.83 -28.63 -19.26
C MET A 1 -18.83 -27.72 -19.93
N SER A 2 -20.03 -27.54 -19.38
CA SER A 2 -21.06 -26.68 -20.00
C SER A 2 -20.64 -25.20 -19.95
N SER A 3 -21.12 -24.38 -20.86
CA SER A 3 -20.80 -22.94 -20.92
C SER A 3 -21.14 -22.20 -19.60
N SER A 4 -22.14 -22.65 -18.90
CA SER A 4 -22.54 -22.16 -17.58
C SER A 4 -21.51 -22.44 -16.46
N GLN A 5 -20.86 -23.61 -16.48
CA GLN A 5 -19.81 -23.95 -15.49
C GLN A 5 -18.56 -23.09 -15.68
N ASN A 6 -18.20 -22.77 -16.94
CA ASN A 6 -17.10 -21.85 -17.21
C ASN A 6 -17.42 -20.41 -16.78
N LEU A 7 -18.66 -19.97 -16.95
CA LEU A 7 -19.10 -18.63 -16.53
C LEU A 7 -19.03 -18.48 -15.00
N ILE A 8 -19.57 -19.44 -14.24
CA ILE A 8 -19.55 -19.45 -12.77
C ILE A 8 -18.09 -19.46 -12.27
N ARG A 9 -17.24 -20.28 -12.85
CA ARG A 9 -15.81 -20.34 -12.48
C ARG A 9 -15.09 -19.02 -12.70
N ASN A 10 -15.32 -18.36 -13.83
CA ASN A 10 -14.72 -17.07 -14.13
C ASN A 10 -15.25 -15.97 -13.20
N LEU A 11 -16.52 -16.02 -12.86
CA LEU A 11 -17.13 -15.08 -11.91
C LEU A 11 -16.53 -15.23 -10.50
N LEU A 12 -16.38 -16.47 -10.01
CA LEU A 12 -15.73 -16.77 -8.74
C LEU A 12 -14.25 -16.35 -8.71
N LEU A 13 -13.53 -16.51 -9.84
CA LEU A 13 -12.15 -16.06 -9.96
C LEU A 13 -12.06 -14.54 -9.85
N VAL A 14 -12.88 -13.79 -10.59
CA VAL A 14 -12.90 -12.32 -10.54
C VAL A 14 -13.31 -11.84 -9.16
N LEU A 15 -14.38 -12.38 -8.57
CA LEU A 15 -14.81 -12.04 -7.21
C LEU A 15 -13.72 -12.34 -6.19
N GLY A 16 -13.05 -13.50 -6.31
CA GLY A 16 -11.93 -13.89 -5.45
C GLY A 16 -10.77 -12.89 -5.54
N ILE A 17 -10.40 -12.44 -6.75
CA ILE A 17 -9.38 -11.41 -6.95
C ILE A 17 -9.73 -10.12 -6.19
N PHE A 18 -10.99 -9.65 -6.29
CA PHE A 18 -11.44 -8.45 -5.59
C PHE A 18 -11.46 -8.61 -4.07
N LEU A 19 -11.88 -9.76 -3.57
CA LEU A 19 -11.88 -10.05 -2.13
C LEU A 19 -10.47 -10.20 -1.57
N ILE A 20 -9.55 -10.84 -2.31
CA ILE A 20 -8.12 -10.85 -1.97
C ILE A 20 -7.63 -9.40 -1.91
N ALA A 21 -7.85 -8.61 -2.96
CA ALA A 21 -7.41 -7.22 -3.03
C ALA A 21 -7.93 -6.38 -1.84
N ALA A 22 -9.22 -6.51 -1.49
CA ALA A 22 -9.78 -5.90 -0.30
C ALA A 22 -8.98 -6.29 0.96
N SER A 23 -8.62 -7.57 1.11
CA SER A 23 -7.89 -8.08 2.27
C SER A 23 -6.43 -7.61 2.34
N LEU A 24 -5.86 -7.07 1.25
CA LEU A 24 -4.46 -6.61 1.22
C LEU A 24 -4.23 -5.22 1.83
N ARG A 25 -5.25 -4.43 2.09
CA ARG A 25 -5.08 -3.05 2.58
C ARG A 25 -5.84 -2.73 3.86
N ALA A 26 -7.10 -3.05 3.92
CA ALA A 26 -7.98 -2.68 5.03
C ALA A 26 -7.49 -3.15 6.42
N PRO A 27 -6.91 -4.35 6.61
CA PRO A 27 -6.43 -4.78 7.93
C PRO A 27 -5.30 -3.91 8.51
N ILE A 28 -4.55 -3.22 7.66
CA ILE A 28 -3.49 -2.28 8.10
C ILE A 28 -4.10 -0.90 8.37
N THR A 29 -4.92 -0.41 7.45
CA THR A 29 -5.42 0.96 7.47
C THR A 29 -6.48 1.21 8.53
N GLY A 30 -7.17 0.16 8.99
CA GLY A 30 -8.12 0.23 10.10
C GLY A 30 -7.49 0.48 11.48
N ILE A 31 -6.17 0.31 11.64
CA ILE A 31 -5.48 0.58 12.91
C ILE A 31 -5.42 2.10 13.20
N ALA A 32 -5.12 2.91 12.19
CA ALA A 32 -4.83 4.32 12.37
C ALA A 32 -5.94 5.11 13.10
N PRO A 33 -7.24 4.95 12.78
CA PRO A 33 -8.30 5.68 13.48
C PRO A 33 -8.47 5.31 14.97
N VAL A 34 -8.10 4.08 15.35
CA VAL A 34 -8.19 3.59 16.75
C VAL A 34 -6.83 3.59 17.45
N LEU A 35 -5.80 4.17 16.83
CA LEU A 35 -4.43 4.11 17.33
C LEU A 35 -4.28 4.75 18.70
N GLU A 36 -4.99 5.85 18.99
CA GLU A 36 -4.97 6.52 20.29
C GLU A 36 -5.53 5.64 21.40
N GLN A 37 -6.63 4.90 21.14
CA GLN A 37 -7.19 3.93 22.08
C GLN A 37 -6.19 2.80 22.38
N ILE A 38 -5.44 2.35 21.37
CA ILE A 38 -4.38 1.33 21.51
C ILE A 38 -3.22 1.88 22.34
N ILE A 39 -2.79 3.11 22.08
CA ILE A 39 -1.73 3.80 22.84
C ILE A 39 -2.11 3.92 24.32
N GLU A 40 -3.31 4.36 24.61
CA GLU A 40 -3.81 4.54 25.97
C GLU A 40 -3.90 3.21 26.74
N GLN A 41 -4.48 2.17 26.11
CA GLN A 41 -4.66 0.85 26.73
C GLN A 41 -3.32 0.16 27.04
N PHE A 42 -2.37 0.17 26.12
CA PHE A 42 -1.07 -0.51 26.26
C PHE A 42 0.05 0.41 26.75
N LYS A 43 -0.24 1.69 27.02
CA LYS A 43 0.74 2.72 27.42
C LYS A 43 1.95 2.79 26.48
N LEU A 44 1.68 2.73 25.17
CA LEU A 44 2.70 2.79 24.15
C LEU A 44 3.18 4.24 23.99
N ASN A 45 4.49 4.42 23.74
CA ASN A 45 4.95 5.71 23.22
C ASN A 45 4.66 5.81 21.71
N ALA A 46 4.66 7.03 21.14
CA ALA A 46 4.32 7.27 19.75
C ALA A 46 5.26 6.54 18.77
N SER A 47 6.54 6.34 19.13
CA SER A 47 7.47 5.55 18.33
C SER A 47 7.09 4.07 18.27
N GLN A 48 6.68 3.49 19.40
CA GLN A 48 6.17 2.11 19.47
C GLN A 48 4.85 1.98 18.68
N ALA A 49 3.94 2.94 18.80
CA ALA A 49 2.71 2.96 18.02
C ALA A 49 2.99 3.03 16.52
N GLY A 50 3.97 3.83 16.08
CA GLY A 50 4.43 3.89 14.70
C GLY A 50 4.92 2.54 14.16
N MET A 51 5.44 1.65 15.04
CA MET A 51 5.83 0.29 14.62
C MET A 51 4.65 -0.55 14.14
N LEU A 52 3.42 -0.29 14.56
CA LEU A 52 2.22 -0.99 14.06
C LEU A 52 2.00 -0.76 12.56
N THR A 53 2.39 0.40 12.04
CA THR A 53 2.36 0.70 10.61
C THR A 53 3.64 0.23 9.91
N THR A 54 4.75 0.20 10.62
CA THR A 54 6.08 -0.17 10.08
C THR A 54 6.26 -1.67 9.92
N LEU A 55 5.77 -2.48 10.86
CA LEU A 55 5.91 -3.95 10.84
C LEU A 55 5.45 -4.59 9.52
N PRO A 56 4.29 -4.21 8.94
CA PRO A 56 3.90 -4.72 7.63
C PRO A 56 4.91 -4.39 6.52
N LEU A 57 5.57 -3.24 6.57
CA LEU A 57 6.55 -2.84 5.57
C LEU A 57 7.84 -3.67 5.67
N ILE A 58 8.29 -3.93 6.89
CA ILE A 58 9.41 -4.85 7.14
C ILE A 58 9.02 -6.26 6.66
N ALA A 59 7.80 -6.70 6.96
CA ALA A 59 7.28 -7.97 6.47
C ALA A 59 7.26 -8.01 4.93
N PHE A 60 6.92 -6.90 4.24
CA PHE A 60 6.98 -6.83 2.78
C PHE A 60 8.41 -7.00 2.26
N ALA A 61 9.38 -6.34 2.87
CA ALA A 61 10.78 -6.46 2.45
C ALA A 61 11.30 -7.89 2.59
N VAL A 62 10.94 -8.58 3.69
CA VAL A 62 11.41 -9.94 4.01
C VAL A 62 10.61 -11.02 3.27
N ALA A 63 9.29 -10.91 3.23
CA ALA A 63 8.42 -11.95 2.70
C ALA A 63 8.24 -11.90 1.18
N SER A 64 8.44 -10.74 0.52
CA SER A 64 8.28 -10.63 -0.94
C SER A 64 9.17 -11.58 -1.75
N PRO A 65 10.46 -11.76 -1.45
CA PRO A 65 11.28 -12.77 -2.12
C PRO A 65 10.79 -14.21 -1.86
N MET A 66 10.27 -14.47 -0.67
CA MET A 66 9.75 -15.78 -0.26
C MET A 66 8.45 -16.13 -0.99
N ALA A 67 7.61 -15.13 -1.31
CA ALA A 67 6.36 -15.32 -2.03
C ALA A 67 6.55 -16.00 -3.39
N ALA A 68 7.56 -15.57 -4.16
CA ALA A 68 7.89 -16.19 -5.44
C ALA A 68 8.36 -17.65 -5.27
N SER A 69 9.12 -17.95 -4.22
CA SER A 69 9.57 -19.30 -3.90
C SER A 69 8.41 -20.20 -3.43
N LEU A 70 7.48 -19.65 -2.65
CA LEU A 70 6.27 -20.33 -2.22
C LEU A 70 5.39 -20.69 -3.42
N ALA A 71 5.18 -19.75 -4.35
CA ALA A 71 4.40 -19.99 -5.57
C ALA A 71 5.03 -21.05 -6.49
N LYS A 72 6.37 -21.17 -6.52
CA LYS A 72 7.07 -22.23 -7.25
C LYS A 72 6.83 -23.61 -6.63
N LYS A 73 6.69 -23.69 -5.31
CA LYS A 73 6.49 -24.98 -4.59
C LYS A 73 5.02 -25.40 -4.53
N CYS A 74 4.13 -24.46 -4.24
CA CYS A 74 2.74 -24.74 -3.92
C CYS A 74 1.75 -24.30 -5.03
N GLY A 75 2.22 -23.55 -6.05
CA GLY A 75 1.35 -22.90 -7.04
C GLY A 75 0.80 -21.57 -6.57
N LEU A 76 0.28 -20.76 -7.52
CA LEU A 76 -0.25 -19.42 -7.24
C LEU A 76 -1.50 -19.46 -6.34
N GLU A 77 -2.41 -20.38 -6.61
CA GLU A 77 -3.71 -20.49 -5.95
C GLU A 77 -3.57 -20.85 -4.46
N VAL A 78 -2.75 -21.85 -4.16
CA VAL A 78 -2.48 -22.28 -2.77
C VAL A 78 -1.71 -21.21 -2.02
N SER A 79 -0.77 -20.52 -2.67
CA SER A 79 0.00 -19.45 -2.03
C SER A 79 -0.87 -18.24 -1.68
N LEU A 80 -1.84 -17.87 -2.53
CA LEU A 80 -2.82 -16.83 -2.24
C LEU A 80 -3.80 -17.26 -1.13
N PHE A 81 -4.15 -18.54 -1.07
CA PHE A 81 -4.95 -19.09 0.03
C PHE A 81 -4.19 -18.99 1.36
N ILE A 82 -2.92 -19.38 1.40
CA ILE A 82 -2.04 -19.22 2.57
C ILE A 82 -1.98 -17.75 3.00
N ALA A 83 -1.86 -16.82 2.04
CA ALA A 83 -1.87 -15.39 2.32
C ALA A 83 -3.15 -14.95 3.05
N LEU A 84 -4.32 -15.37 2.57
CA LEU A 84 -5.62 -15.08 3.22
C LEU A 84 -5.71 -15.68 4.62
N VAL A 85 -5.24 -16.92 4.81
CA VAL A 85 -5.23 -17.57 6.13
C VAL A 85 -4.34 -16.83 7.12
N LEU A 86 -3.14 -16.40 6.70
CA LEU A 86 -2.23 -15.59 7.52
C LEU A 86 -2.89 -14.25 7.91
N ILE A 87 -3.52 -13.57 6.95
CA ILE A 87 -4.25 -12.33 7.22
C ILE A 87 -5.36 -12.58 8.24
N GLY A 88 -6.15 -13.65 8.07
CA GLY A 88 -7.25 -14.03 8.97
C GLY A 88 -6.76 -14.30 10.40
N ILE A 89 -5.71 -15.11 10.55
CA ILE A 89 -5.08 -15.40 11.86
C ILE A 89 -4.62 -14.10 12.52
N GLY A 90 -3.90 -13.24 11.79
CA GLY A 90 -3.42 -11.99 12.33
C GLY A 90 -4.55 -11.00 12.69
N VAL A 91 -5.64 -10.97 11.93
CA VAL A 91 -6.83 -10.12 12.24
C VAL A 91 -7.51 -10.61 13.51
N VAL A 92 -7.76 -11.93 13.63
CA VAL A 92 -8.43 -12.52 14.80
C VAL A 92 -7.55 -12.39 16.05
N SER A 93 -6.23 -12.51 15.94
CA SER A 93 -5.33 -12.37 17.10
C SER A 93 -5.43 -11.01 17.80
N ARG A 94 -5.93 -9.97 17.11
CA ARG A 94 -6.13 -8.62 17.70
C ARG A 94 -7.22 -8.54 18.77
N VAL A 95 -8.07 -9.59 18.91
CA VAL A 95 -9.03 -9.69 20.00
C VAL A 95 -8.34 -9.93 21.35
N ILE A 96 -7.14 -10.53 21.31
CA ILE A 96 -6.38 -10.85 22.52
C ILE A 96 -5.82 -9.55 23.12
N ASP A 97 -6.11 -9.32 24.39
CA ASP A 97 -5.66 -8.14 25.15
C ASP A 97 -4.18 -8.26 25.51
N SER A 98 -3.31 -8.13 24.53
CA SER A 98 -1.86 -8.19 24.68
C SER A 98 -1.17 -7.37 23.59
N ALA A 99 -0.35 -6.39 23.99
CA ALA A 99 0.45 -5.61 23.05
C ALA A 99 1.35 -6.52 22.18
N THR A 100 2.01 -7.51 22.79
CA THR A 100 2.88 -8.45 22.07
C THR A 100 2.12 -9.20 20.98
N VAL A 101 0.91 -9.69 21.28
CA VAL A 101 0.07 -10.41 20.30
C VAL A 101 -0.42 -9.47 19.20
N LEU A 102 -0.74 -8.21 19.52
CA LEU A 102 -1.10 -7.18 18.54
C LEU A 102 0.04 -6.94 17.55
N PHE A 103 1.28 -6.79 18.02
CA PHE A 103 2.46 -6.61 17.16
C PHE A 103 2.74 -7.84 16.31
N ILE A 104 2.74 -9.04 16.88
CA ILE A 104 2.94 -10.31 16.17
C ILE A 104 1.83 -10.50 15.11
N GLY A 105 0.57 -10.30 15.49
CA GLY A 105 -0.57 -10.38 14.58
C GLY A 105 -0.45 -9.39 13.41
N THR A 106 0.03 -8.17 13.69
CA THR A 106 0.28 -7.16 12.65
C THR A 106 1.40 -7.58 11.71
N ALA A 107 2.48 -8.19 12.21
CA ALA A 107 3.55 -8.74 11.37
C ALA A 107 3.05 -9.91 10.51
N VAL A 108 2.25 -10.81 11.07
CA VAL A 108 1.65 -11.95 10.34
C VAL A 108 0.72 -11.46 9.22
N ILE A 109 -0.11 -10.44 9.49
CA ILE A 109 -0.91 -9.77 8.45
C ILE A 109 0.01 -9.24 7.35
N GLY A 110 1.11 -8.58 7.73
CA GLY A 110 2.09 -8.04 6.77
C GLY A 110 2.67 -9.11 5.86
N VAL A 111 3.03 -10.28 6.39
CA VAL A 111 3.51 -11.42 5.59
C VAL A 111 2.45 -11.89 4.59
N GLY A 112 1.20 -12.06 5.03
CA GLY A 112 0.10 -12.44 4.15
C GLY A 112 -0.13 -11.43 3.04
N ILE A 113 -0.12 -10.14 3.37
CA ILE A 113 -0.28 -9.04 2.39
C ILE A 113 0.90 -9.01 1.40
N ALA A 114 2.14 -9.24 1.87
CA ALA A 114 3.31 -9.31 0.99
C ALA A 114 3.18 -10.41 -0.07
N ILE A 115 2.75 -11.60 0.36
CA ILE A 115 2.48 -12.72 -0.55
C ILE A 115 1.40 -12.34 -1.57
N GLY A 116 0.28 -11.78 -1.12
CA GLY A 116 -0.82 -11.35 -1.98
C GLY A 116 -0.40 -10.29 -3.01
N ASN A 117 0.31 -9.24 -2.58
CA ASN A 117 0.78 -8.15 -3.45
C ASN A 117 1.75 -8.63 -4.54
N VAL A 118 2.60 -9.62 -4.23
CA VAL A 118 3.54 -10.19 -5.20
C VAL A 118 2.84 -11.12 -6.20
N LEU A 119 1.89 -11.93 -5.74
CA LEU A 119 1.33 -13.00 -6.56
C LEU A 119 0.08 -12.60 -7.33
N LEU A 120 -0.72 -11.65 -6.83
CA LEU A 120 -1.95 -11.22 -7.48
C LEU A 120 -1.73 -10.66 -8.91
N PRO A 121 -0.72 -9.79 -9.16
CA PRO A 121 -0.39 -9.37 -10.52
C PRO A 121 0.00 -10.52 -11.44
N SER A 122 0.71 -11.52 -10.92
CA SER A 122 1.12 -12.71 -11.69
C SER A 122 -0.08 -13.56 -12.09
N LEU A 123 -1.06 -13.72 -11.19
CA LEU A 123 -2.32 -14.39 -11.46
C LEU A 123 -3.12 -13.66 -12.54
N ILE A 124 -3.25 -12.34 -12.42
CA ILE A 124 -3.98 -11.50 -13.40
C ILE A 124 -3.34 -11.59 -14.78
N LYS A 125 -2.01 -11.53 -14.88
CA LYS A 125 -1.30 -11.65 -16.15
C LYS A 125 -1.52 -13.01 -16.80
N ARG A 126 -1.65 -14.08 -16.01
CA ARG A 126 -1.94 -15.43 -16.50
C ARG A 126 -3.37 -15.56 -17.02
N ASP A 127 -4.36 -15.16 -16.21
CA ASP A 127 -5.77 -15.46 -16.45
C ASP A 127 -6.46 -14.39 -17.32
N PHE A 128 -5.94 -13.16 -17.32
CA PHE A 128 -6.48 -12.02 -18.05
C PHE A 128 -5.42 -11.31 -18.90
N PRO A 129 -4.66 -12.01 -19.79
CA PRO A 129 -3.52 -11.43 -20.51
C PRO A 129 -3.91 -10.22 -21.38
N HIS A 130 -5.14 -10.19 -21.93
CA HIS A 130 -5.65 -9.07 -22.75
C HIS A 130 -6.30 -7.94 -21.95
N LYS A 131 -6.47 -8.12 -20.62
CA LYS A 131 -7.15 -7.17 -19.73
C LYS A 131 -6.34 -6.82 -18.49
N VAL A 132 -5.02 -7.03 -18.52
CA VAL A 132 -4.13 -6.86 -17.36
C VAL A 132 -4.26 -5.45 -16.76
N ALA A 133 -4.19 -4.41 -17.60
CA ALA A 133 -4.30 -3.03 -17.12
C ALA A 133 -5.65 -2.75 -16.43
N VAL A 134 -6.75 -3.18 -17.05
CA VAL A 134 -8.10 -2.99 -16.52
C VAL A 134 -8.27 -3.74 -15.19
N MET A 135 -7.86 -5.00 -15.13
CA MET A 135 -7.97 -5.82 -13.91
C MET A 135 -7.10 -5.25 -12.79
N THR A 136 -5.86 -4.82 -13.11
CA THR A 136 -4.96 -4.20 -12.14
C THR A 136 -5.53 -2.91 -11.58
N SER A 137 -5.99 -1.99 -12.43
CA SER A 137 -6.60 -0.74 -11.98
C SER A 137 -7.86 -0.98 -11.15
N SER A 138 -8.68 -1.96 -11.54
CA SER A 138 -9.91 -2.30 -10.83
C SER A 138 -9.65 -2.87 -9.43
N TYR A 139 -8.68 -3.79 -9.28
CA TYR A 139 -8.39 -4.32 -7.95
C TYR A 139 -7.69 -3.30 -7.04
N VAL A 140 -6.83 -2.43 -7.59
CA VAL A 140 -6.23 -1.32 -6.84
C VAL A 140 -7.30 -0.34 -6.36
N LEU A 141 -8.27 -0.03 -7.21
CA LEU A 141 -9.43 0.77 -6.83
C LEU A 141 -10.24 0.09 -5.71
N ALA A 142 -10.50 -1.22 -5.83
CA ALA A 142 -11.17 -1.99 -4.78
C ALA A 142 -10.38 -1.94 -3.46
N MET A 143 -9.05 -2.11 -3.48
CA MET A 143 -8.19 -1.93 -2.30
C MET A 143 -8.41 -0.56 -1.63
N GLY A 144 -8.46 0.51 -2.44
CA GLY A 144 -8.69 1.87 -1.94
C GLY A 144 -10.08 2.03 -1.32
N ILE A 145 -11.13 1.55 -1.99
CA ILE A 145 -12.52 1.63 -1.52
C ILE A 145 -12.68 0.83 -0.22
N PHE A 146 -12.29 -0.44 -0.19
CA PHE A 146 -12.43 -1.28 1.00
C PHE A 146 -11.57 -0.78 2.16
N GLY A 147 -10.32 -0.37 1.89
CA GLY A 147 -9.45 0.21 2.91
C GLY A 147 -10.00 1.53 3.46
N GLY A 148 -10.49 2.41 2.59
CA GLY A 148 -11.08 3.69 2.97
C GLY A 148 -12.39 3.54 3.72
N SER A 149 -13.30 2.68 3.23
CA SER A 149 -14.57 2.40 3.90
C SER A 149 -14.36 1.81 5.29
N TYR A 150 -13.42 0.86 5.42
CA TYR A 150 -13.12 0.26 6.71
C TYR A 150 -12.50 1.26 7.68
N SER A 151 -11.58 2.11 7.22
CA SER A 151 -11.00 3.18 8.02
C SER A 151 -12.05 4.17 8.53
N ALA A 152 -13.06 4.49 7.71
CA ALA A 152 -14.17 5.37 8.10
C ALA A 152 -15.16 4.71 9.08
N LEU A 153 -15.35 3.39 8.97
CA LEU A 153 -16.34 2.66 9.76
C LEU A 153 -15.80 2.14 11.09
N ILE A 154 -14.47 2.12 11.30
CA ILE A 154 -13.87 1.47 12.45
C ILE A 154 -14.27 2.12 13.79
N ILE A 155 -14.32 3.46 13.84
CA ILE A 155 -14.75 4.19 15.04
C ILE A 155 -16.22 3.95 15.35
N PRO A 156 -17.17 4.13 14.40
CA PRO A 156 -18.57 3.76 14.62
C PRO A 156 -18.77 2.32 15.07
N LEU A 157 -17.95 1.38 14.54
CA LEU A 157 -18.00 -0.03 14.98
C LEU A 157 -17.48 -0.22 16.40
N ALA A 158 -16.40 0.46 16.77
CA ALA A 158 -15.83 0.38 18.13
C ALA A 158 -16.79 0.94 19.20
N GLU A 159 -17.52 2.00 18.85
CA GLU A 159 -18.50 2.64 19.73
C GLU A 159 -19.86 1.89 19.79
N TYR A 160 -20.18 1.09 18.75
CA TYR A 160 -21.44 0.36 18.70
C TYR A 160 -21.51 -0.68 19.82
N LYS A 161 -22.48 -0.50 20.74
CA LYS A 161 -22.69 -1.36 21.93
C LYS A 161 -21.40 -1.61 22.74
N GLU A 162 -20.52 -0.63 22.78
CA GLU A 162 -19.26 -0.70 23.54
C GLU A 162 -18.37 -1.90 23.11
N LEU A 163 -18.40 -2.27 21.83
CA LEU A 163 -17.62 -3.41 21.29
C LEU A 163 -16.11 -3.26 21.49
N GLY A 164 -15.63 -2.00 21.61
CA GLY A 164 -14.21 -1.70 21.70
C GLY A 164 -13.46 -1.89 20.38
N TRP A 165 -12.26 -1.35 20.31
CA TRP A 165 -11.42 -1.36 19.11
C TRP A 165 -10.98 -2.78 18.70
N GLN A 166 -10.81 -3.71 19.66
CA GLN A 166 -10.38 -5.08 19.41
C GLN A 166 -11.40 -5.80 18.52
N LEU A 167 -12.68 -5.80 18.93
CA LEU A 167 -13.75 -6.45 18.18
C LEU A 167 -14.04 -5.71 16.88
N ALA A 168 -13.93 -4.38 16.88
CA ALA A 168 -14.06 -3.59 15.66
C ALA A 168 -12.99 -4.00 14.62
N LEU A 169 -11.71 -4.11 14.99
CA LEU A 169 -10.64 -4.60 14.11
C LEU A 169 -10.84 -6.07 13.70
N ALA A 170 -11.31 -6.92 14.62
CA ALA A 170 -11.55 -8.33 14.33
C ALA A 170 -12.75 -8.56 13.40
N SER A 171 -13.70 -7.61 13.33
CA SER A 171 -14.87 -7.73 12.43
C SER A 171 -14.48 -7.94 10.97
N TYR A 172 -13.27 -7.47 10.59
CA TYR A 172 -12.74 -7.68 9.24
C TYR A 172 -12.48 -9.16 8.92
N ALA A 173 -12.37 -10.02 9.94
CA ALA A 173 -12.27 -11.47 9.74
C ALA A 173 -13.43 -12.03 8.93
N LEU A 174 -14.63 -11.45 9.03
CA LEU A 174 -15.79 -11.87 8.23
C LEU A 174 -15.53 -11.75 6.72
N LEU A 175 -14.91 -10.64 6.30
CA LEU A 175 -14.55 -10.44 4.89
C LEU A 175 -13.42 -11.38 4.46
N VAL A 176 -12.44 -11.61 5.32
CA VAL A 176 -11.35 -12.57 5.05
C VAL A 176 -11.89 -14.00 4.94
N VAL A 177 -12.81 -14.41 5.81
CA VAL A 177 -13.47 -15.72 5.72
C VAL A 177 -14.26 -15.84 4.42
N LEU A 178 -15.01 -14.80 4.03
CA LEU A 178 -15.70 -14.77 2.74
C LEU A 178 -14.71 -14.93 1.58
N ALA A 179 -13.57 -14.23 1.63
CA ALA A 179 -12.52 -14.36 0.63
C ALA A 179 -11.96 -15.79 0.56
N ILE A 180 -11.71 -16.43 1.70
CA ILE A 180 -11.24 -17.81 1.80
C ILE A 180 -12.27 -18.77 1.18
N VAL A 181 -13.56 -18.62 1.50
CA VAL A 181 -14.63 -19.48 0.98
C VAL A 181 -14.77 -19.32 -0.54
N VAL A 182 -14.79 -18.08 -1.04
CA VAL A 182 -14.90 -17.80 -2.48
C VAL A 182 -13.65 -18.25 -3.24
N TRP A 183 -12.47 -18.19 -2.60
CA TRP A 183 -11.21 -18.62 -3.22
C TRP A 183 -11.01 -20.14 -3.19
N SER A 184 -11.62 -20.87 -2.25
CA SER A 184 -11.40 -22.30 -2.04
C SER A 184 -11.59 -23.19 -3.28
N PRO A 185 -12.54 -22.93 -4.21
CA PRO A 185 -12.66 -23.72 -5.43
C PRO A 185 -11.45 -23.62 -6.37
N GLN A 186 -10.67 -22.53 -6.28
CA GLN A 186 -9.46 -22.30 -7.11
C GLN A 186 -8.29 -23.21 -6.66
N LEU A 187 -8.31 -23.75 -5.45
CA LEU A 187 -7.27 -24.66 -4.95
C LEU A 187 -7.13 -25.96 -5.77
N LYS A 188 -8.16 -26.33 -6.56
CA LYS A 188 -8.10 -27.45 -7.49
C LYS A 188 -7.18 -27.20 -8.70
N GLN A 189 -6.76 -25.96 -8.90
CA GLN A 189 -5.83 -25.57 -9.98
C GLN A 189 -4.43 -25.44 -9.38
N HIS A 190 -3.47 -26.21 -9.90
CA HIS A 190 -2.07 -26.13 -9.52
C HIS A 190 -1.26 -25.53 -10.68
N THR A 191 -1.04 -24.23 -10.66
CA THR A 191 -0.29 -23.57 -11.73
C THR A 191 0.97 -22.93 -11.17
N MET A 192 2.10 -23.39 -11.69
CA MET A 192 3.40 -22.84 -11.32
C MET A 192 3.74 -21.62 -12.21
N PRO A 193 4.24 -20.51 -11.66
CA PRO A 193 4.65 -19.37 -12.45
C PRO A 193 5.86 -19.72 -13.34
N LYS A 194 5.85 -19.27 -14.60
CA LYS A 194 7.02 -19.39 -15.48
C LYS A 194 8.21 -18.63 -14.89
N GLN A 195 9.36 -19.28 -14.84
CA GLN A 195 10.58 -18.68 -14.31
C GLN A 195 11.11 -17.59 -15.23
N ALA A 196 11.20 -16.36 -14.71
CA ALA A 196 12.09 -15.35 -15.28
C ALA A 196 13.43 -15.42 -14.51
N HIS A 197 14.47 -16.00 -15.15
CA HIS A 197 15.82 -15.95 -14.60
C HIS A 197 16.42 -14.57 -14.88
N VAL A 198 16.60 -13.75 -13.85
CA VAL A 198 17.35 -12.50 -13.97
C VAL A 198 18.84 -12.85 -13.97
N SER A 199 19.55 -12.52 -15.05
CA SER A 199 21.00 -12.72 -15.13
C SER A 199 21.72 -11.80 -14.14
N ASN A 200 22.78 -12.32 -13.49
CA ASN A 200 23.60 -11.55 -12.58
C ASN A 200 24.19 -10.28 -13.23
N ASN A 201 24.46 -10.31 -14.53
CA ASN A 201 25.01 -9.18 -15.27
C ASN A 201 23.98 -8.03 -15.44
N THR A 202 22.71 -8.35 -15.61
CA THR A 202 21.61 -7.36 -15.70
C THR A 202 21.41 -6.69 -14.36
N GLN A 203 21.48 -7.44 -13.26
CA GLN A 203 21.33 -6.92 -11.91
C GLN A 203 22.46 -5.94 -11.55
N SER A 204 23.72 -6.27 -11.86
CA SER A 204 24.87 -5.38 -11.63
C SER A 204 24.72 -4.03 -12.35
N LYS A 205 24.28 -4.01 -13.59
CA LYS A 205 24.09 -2.76 -14.36
C LYS A 205 23.04 -1.84 -13.75
N ILE A 206 21.99 -2.37 -13.12
CA ILE A 206 20.93 -1.56 -12.50
C ILE A 206 21.43 -0.85 -11.24
N TRP A 207 22.18 -1.55 -10.39
CA TRP A 207 22.71 -0.97 -9.16
C TRP A 207 23.68 0.21 -9.40
N HIS A 208 24.31 0.28 -10.57
CA HIS A 208 25.23 1.36 -10.96
C HIS A 208 24.56 2.45 -11.80
N SER A 209 23.28 2.35 -12.13
CA SER A 209 22.57 3.35 -12.93
C SER A 209 21.98 4.45 -12.04
N ALA A 210 22.35 5.70 -12.32
CA ALA A 210 21.78 6.87 -11.65
C ALA A 210 20.25 6.95 -11.86
N LEU A 211 19.76 6.62 -13.05
CA LEU A 211 18.32 6.62 -13.36
C LEU A 211 17.57 5.57 -12.52
N ALA A 212 18.15 4.38 -12.32
CA ALA A 212 17.56 3.35 -11.47
C ALA A 212 17.43 3.85 -10.01
N TRP A 213 18.43 4.53 -9.49
CA TRP A 213 18.38 5.15 -8.17
C TRP A 213 17.36 6.27 -8.08
N GLN A 214 17.24 7.12 -9.11
CA GLN A 214 16.24 8.20 -9.16
C GLN A 214 14.81 7.62 -9.08
N ILE A 215 14.52 6.56 -9.83
CA ILE A 215 13.20 5.88 -9.78
C ILE A 215 12.98 5.22 -8.42
N THR A 216 13.99 4.56 -7.87
CA THR A 216 13.95 3.92 -6.55
C THR A 216 13.66 4.95 -5.45
N LEU A 217 14.34 6.09 -5.48
CA LEU A 217 14.16 7.15 -4.49
C LEU A 217 12.81 7.88 -4.65
N LEU A 218 12.32 8.07 -5.88
CA LEU A 218 10.98 8.57 -6.12
C LEU A 218 9.94 7.67 -5.44
N LEU A 219 9.96 6.36 -5.71
CA LEU A 219 9.05 5.39 -5.12
C LEU A 219 9.23 5.28 -3.60
N GLY A 220 10.47 5.33 -3.12
CA GLY A 220 10.81 5.25 -1.70
C GLY A 220 10.30 6.45 -0.91
N PHE A 221 10.55 7.67 -1.35
CA PHE A 221 10.07 8.88 -0.67
C PHE A 221 8.55 9.05 -0.78
N ASN A 222 7.96 8.67 -1.90
CA ASN A 222 6.50 8.63 -2.01
C ASN A 222 5.89 7.63 -1.03
N SER A 223 6.48 6.44 -0.89
CA SER A 223 6.02 5.44 0.08
C SER A 223 6.26 5.92 1.52
N PHE A 224 7.40 6.54 1.82
CA PHE A 224 7.70 7.15 3.11
C PHE A 224 6.61 8.14 3.52
N PHE A 225 6.28 9.09 2.64
CA PHE A 225 5.19 10.03 2.83
C PHE A 225 3.84 9.31 3.05
N THR A 226 3.51 8.37 2.16
CA THR A 226 2.24 7.66 2.19
C THR A 226 2.04 6.91 3.50
N TYR A 227 3.08 6.24 4.02
CA TYR A 227 2.96 5.46 5.25
C TYR A 227 2.97 6.31 6.52
N ILE A 228 3.57 7.49 6.51
CA ILE A 228 3.34 8.49 7.57
C ILE A 228 1.87 8.88 7.61
N MET A 229 1.28 9.24 6.46
CA MET A 229 -0.13 9.61 6.36
C MET A 229 -1.06 8.45 6.71
N LEU A 230 -0.76 7.23 6.27
CA LEU A 230 -1.55 6.04 6.61
C LEU A 230 -1.53 5.72 8.11
N GLY A 231 -0.44 5.99 8.79
CA GLY A 231 -0.30 5.73 10.22
C GLY A 231 -0.83 6.85 11.11
N TRP A 232 -0.59 8.09 10.75
CA TRP A 232 -0.75 9.21 11.65
C TRP A 232 -1.75 10.29 11.23
N LEU A 233 -2.30 10.25 10.00
CA LEU A 233 -3.25 11.28 9.56
C LEU A 233 -4.45 11.44 10.51
N PRO A 234 -5.09 10.37 11.04
CA PRO A 234 -6.17 10.56 12.02
C PRO A 234 -5.71 11.31 13.27
N SER A 235 -4.56 10.95 13.85
CA SER A 235 -4.02 11.63 15.04
C SER A 235 -3.65 13.10 14.76
N ILE A 236 -3.07 13.39 13.58
CA ILE A 236 -2.80 14.76 13.12
C ILE A 236 -4.10 15.58 13.05
N LEU A 237 -5.17 14.97 12.54
CA LEU A 237 -6.47 15.65 12.40
C LEU A 237 -7.17 15.82 13.74
N ILE A 238 -7.07 14.86 14.66
CA ILE A 238 -7.63 14.96 16.02
C ILE A 238 -6.94 16.10 16.79
N GLU A 239 -5.62 16.20 16.72
CA GLU A 239 -4.88 17.34 17.31
C GLU A 239 -5.29 18.67 16.65
N GLY A 240 -5.62 18.65 15.34
CA GLY A 240 -6.18 19.79 14.62
C GLY A 240 -7.63 20.14 14.96
N GLY A 241 -8.25 19.46 15.95
CA GLY A 241 -9.58 19.75 16.47
C GLY A 241 -10.73 18.97 15.82
N HIS A 242 -10.45 17.95 14.99
CA HIS A 242 -11.48 17.09 14.41
C HIS A 242 -11.86 15.96 15.38
N SER A 243 -13.12 15.49 15.32
CA SER A 243 -13.53 14.29 16.05
C SER A 243 -12.86 13.03 15.48
N ALA A 244 -12.68 11.99 16.30
CA ALA A 244 -12.10 10.72 15.88
C ALA A 244 -12.87 10.09 14.69
N GLN A 245 -14.21 10.17 14.73
CA GLN A 245 -15.06 9.70 13.64
C GLN A 245 -14.79 10.46 12.33
N HIS A 246 -14.69 11.81 12.39
CA HIS A 246 -14.40 12.64 11.23
C HIS A 246 -12.98 12.38 10.71
N ALA A 247 -11.99 12.26 11.58
CA ALA A 247 -10.62 11.93 11.22
C ALA A 247 -10.50 10.56 10.52
N GLY A 248 -11.23 9.55 11.00
CA GLY A 248 -11.34 8.24 10.34
C GLY A 248 -11.98 8.33 8.94
N ALA A 249 -13.02 9.13 8.79
CA ALA A 249 -13.66 9.36 7.48
C ALA A 249 -12.71 10.07 6.51
N LEU A 250 -11.94 11.07 6.98
CA LEU A 250 -10.93 11.76 6.17
C LEU A 250 -9.77 10.85 5.78
N GLN A 251 -9.36 9.96 6.66
CA GLN A 251 -8.40 8.89 6.35
C GLN A 251 -8.95 7.97 5.25
N GLY A 252 -10.23 7.62 5.33
CA GLY A 252 -10.93 6.87 4.28
C GLY A 252 -10.91 7.61 2.94
N ALA A 253 -11.23 8.91 2.95
CA ALA A 253 -11.20 9.76 1.77
C ALA A 253 -9.80 9.84 1.14
N PHE A 254 -8.74 10.00 1.95
CA PHE A 254 -7.35 9.92 1.49
C PHE A 254 -7.06 8.63 0.75
N GLN A 255 -7.49 7.48 1.27
CA GLN A 255 -7.24 6.18 0.67
C GLN A 255 -7.99 5.97 -0.65
N VAL A 256 -9.27 6.32 -0.70
CA VAL A 256 -10.07 6.27 -1.94
C VAL A 256 -9.44 7.18 -3.00
N ALA A 257 -9.10 8.41 -2.63
CA ALA A 257 -8.46 9.37 -3.52
C ALA A 257 -7.12 8.85 -4.06
N SER A 258 -6.35 8.09 -3.27
CA SER A 258 -5.08 7.51 -3.72
C SER A 258 -5.21 6.43 -4.80
N ALA A 259 -6.38 5.85 -4.96
CA ALA A 259 -6.66 4.86 -6.00
C ALA A 259 -7.15 5.48 -7.33
N LEU A 260 -7.73 6.68 -7.29
CA LEU A 260 -8.31 7.34 -8.46
C LEU A 260 -7.31 7.66 -9.58
N PRO A 261 -6.05 8.03 -9.32
CA PRO A 261 -5.08 8.32 -10.38
C PRO A 261 -4.89 7.19 -11.37
N GLY A 262 -5.10 5.92 -10.96
CA GLY A 262 -5.03 4.76 -11.86
C GLY A 262 -6.01 4.86 -13.05
N ILE A 263 -7.14 5.52 -12.86
CA ILE A 263 -8.13 5.72 -13.92
C ILE A 263 -7.75 6.92 -14.81
N VAL A 264 -7.26 8.00 -14.18
CA VAL A 264 -7.00 9.28 -14.87
C VAL A 264 -5.65 9.27 -15.60
N LEU A 265 -4.61 8.73 -14.97
CA LEU A 265 -3.24 8.81 -15.50
C LEU A 265 -2.96 7.82 -16.61
N ILE A 266 -3.57 6.63 -16.63
CA ILE A 266 -3.30 5.63 -17.68
C ILE A 266 -3.53 6.20 -19.10
N PRO A 267 -4.70 6.80 -19.42
CA PRO A 267 -4.91 7.40 -20.74
C PRO A 267 -4.07 8.66 -20.99
N LEU A 268 -3.68 9.37 -19.93
CA LEU A 268 -2.85 10.57 -20.02
C LEU A 268 -1.41 10.21 -20.38
N LEU A 269 -0.83 9.21 -19.71
CA LEU A 269 0.55 8.75 -19.94
C LEU A 269 0.75 8.23 -21.38
N ALA A 270 -0.29 7.63 -21.99
CA ALA A 270 -0.22 7.20 -23.38
C ALA A 270 -0.04 8.35 -24.38
N LYS A 271 -0.33 9.61 -24.00
CA LYS A 271 -0.24 10.81 -24.83
C LYS A 271 0.99 11.66 -24.52
N LEU A 272 1.59 11.51 -23.35
CA LEU A 272 2.74 12.30 -22.93
C LEU A 272 4.03 11.67 -23.44
N LYS A 273 4.95 12.52 -23.92
CA LYS A 273 6.31 12.13 -24.30
C LYS A 273 7.33 12.39 -23.20
N ASP A 274 6.98 13.25 -22.24
CA ASP A 274 7.84 13.68 -21.14
C ASP A 274 6.96 13.86 -19.89
N GLU A 275 7.26 13.14 -18.85
CA GLU A 275 6.48 13.12 -17.62
C GLU A 275 7.07 13.98 -16.50
N ARG A 276 8.14 14.74 -16.75
CA ARG A 276 8.85 15.57 -15.75
C ARG A 276 7.93 16.56 -15.05
N ILE A 277 7.23 17.39 -15.84
CA ILE A 277 6.38 18.47 -15.32
C ILE A 277 5.20 17.88 -14.56
N LEU A 278 4.58 16.79 -15.06
CA LEU A 278 3.48 16.14 -14.40
C LEU A 278 3.89 15.60 -13.02
N THR A 279 5.02 14.89 -12.94
CA THR A 279 5.50 14.33 -11.67
C THR A 279 5.91 15.43 -10.70
N LEU A 280 6.60 16.45 -11.19
CA LEU A 280 7.00 17.62 -10.41
C LEU A 280 5.78 18.33 -9.80
N SER A 281 4.78 18.65 -10.63
CA SER A 281 3.60 19.40 -10.18
C SER A 281 2.77 18.61 -9.17
N LEU A 282 2.60 17.30 -9.35
CA LEU A 282 1.88 16.45 -8.41
C LEU A 282 2.61 16.33 -7.05
N ALA A 283 3.92 16.18 -7.06
CA ALA A 283 4.70 16.12 -5.84
C ALA A 283 4.74 17.47 -5.11
N LEU A 284 4.89 18.59 -5.83
CA LEU A 284 4.83 19.95 -5.24
C LEU A 284 3.43 20.25 -4.68
N LEU A 285 2.36 19.79 -5.34
CA LEU A 285 1.00 19.91 -4.81
C LEU A 285 0.85 19.12 -3.51
N GLY A 286 1.48 17.93 -3.41
CA GLY A 286 1.54 17.16 -2.18
C GLY A 286 2.26 17.91 -1.04
N ALA A 287 3.39 18.57 -1.35
CA ALA A 287 4.08 19.43 -0.39
C ALA A 287 3.18 20.59 0.06
N LEU A 288 2.54 21.29 -0.88
CA LEU A 288 1.62 22.39 -0.59
C LEU A 288 0.46 21.97 0.30
N CYS A 289 -0.15 20.79 0.05
CA CYS A 289 -1.23 20.28 0.87
C CYS A 289 -0.76 19.88 2.28
N SER A 290 0.49 19.41 2.42
CA SER A 290 1.08 19.15 3.74
C SER A 290 1.29 20.45 4.53
N VAL A 291 1.69 21.54 3.86
CA VAL A 291 1.69 22.90 4.44
C VAL A 291 0.27 23.34 4.78
N GLY A 292 -0.71 23.04 3.91
CA GLY A 292 -2.13 23.32 4.14
C GLY A 292 -2.66 22.68 5.43
N LEU A 293 -2.32 21.43 5.71
CA LEU A 293 -2.66 20.77 6.99
C LEU A 293 -2.04 21.47 8.19
N LEU A 294 -0.82 22.03 8.05
CA LEU A 294 -0.11 22.72 9.10
C LEU A 294 -0.74 24.09 9.42
N VAL A 295 -1.13 24.86 8.38
CA VAL A 295 -1.51 26.27 8.50
C VAL A 295 -3.04 26.46 8.55
N ALA A 296 -3.78 25.59 7.89
CA ALA A 296 -5.25 25.69 7.75
C ALA A 296 -5.92 24.32 7.91
N PRO A 297 -5.87 23.72 9.12
CA PRO A 297 -6.44 22.38 9.38
C PRO A 297 -7.96 22.32 9.17
N SER A 298 -8.67 23.44 9.20
CA SER A 298 -10.11 23.51 8.94
C SER A 298 -10.51 23.02 7.54
N PHE A 299 -9.60 23.05 6.55
CA PHE A 299 -9.82 22.52 5.20
C PHE A 299 -9.34 21.06 5.07
N ALA A 300 -9.32 20.28 6.14
CA ALA A 300 -8.79 18.93 6.19
C ALA A 300 -9.31 18.01 5.09
N MET A 301 -10.58 18.12 4.68
CA MET A 301 -11.15 17.33 3.58
C MET A 301 -10.43 17.60 2.25
N LEU A 302 -10.21 18.87 1.93
CA LEU A 302 -9.50 19.27 0.71
C LEU A 302 -8.07 18.71 0.75
N TRP A 303 -7.37 18.91 1.86
CA TRP A 303 -6.00 18.44 2.00
C TRP A 303 -5.90 16.93 1.95
N SER A 304 -6.73 16.19 2.68
CA SER A 304 -6.70 14.73 2.72
C SER A 304 -6.98 14.09 1.35
N VAL A 305 -7.98 14.57 0.63
CA VAL A 305 -8.32 14.08 -0.72
C VAL A 305 -7.18 14.38 -1.71
N THR A 306 -6.68 15.62 -1.69
CA THR A 306 -5.61 16.02 -2.63
C THR A 306 -4.31 15.31 -2.32
N LEU A 307 -3.93 15.15 -1.04
CA LEU A 307 -2.75 14.37 -0.63
C LEU A 307 -2.86 12.92 -1.08
N GLY A 308 -4.02 12.29 -0.88
CA GLY A 308 -4.27 10.94 -1.35
C GLY A 308 -4.09 10.83 -2.86
N PHE A 309 -4.70 11.72 -3.63
CA PHE A 309 -4.58 11.74 -5.09
C PHE A 309 -3.12 11.91 -5.53
N CYS A 310 -2.40 12.90 -4.98
CA CYS A 310 -0.99 13.16 -5.31
C CYS A 310 -0.09 11.96 -4.99
N SER A 311 -0.27 11.35 -3.83
CA SER A 311 0.49 10.17 -3.40
C SER A 311 0.26 8.99 -4.36
N GLY A 312 -0.99 8.67 -4.68
CA GLY A 312 -1.33 7.60 -5.62
C GLY A 312 -0.81 7.88 -7.03
N ALA A 313 -0.89 9.14 -7.49
CA ALA A 313 -0.40 9.57 -8.79
C ALA A 313 1.13 9.41 -8.91
N CYS A 314 1.89 9.87 -7.92
CA CYS A 314 3.34 9.71 -7.89
C CYS A 314 3.76 8.24 -7.83
N PHE A 315 3.00 7.38 -7.12
CA PHE A 315 3.24 5.94 -7.08
C PHE A 315 3.05 5.30 -8.46
N ILE A 316 1.95 5.61 -9.15
CA ILE A 316 1.66 5.08 -10.49
C ILE A 316 2.69 5.55 -11.52
N LEU A 317 3.09 6.83 -11.45
CA LEU A 317 4.16 7.37 -12.30
C LEU A 317 5.48 6.64 -12.06
N GLY A 318 5.88 6.46 -10.80
CA GLY A 318 7.10 5.72 -10.45
C GLY A 318 7.09 4.28 -10.97
N LEU A 319 5.96 3.56 -10.81
CA LEU A 319 5.80 2.21 -11.38
C LEU A 319 5.83 2.21 -12.91
N SER A 320 5.26 3.25 -13.56
CA SER A 320 5.32 3.40 -15.01
C SER A 320 6.75 3.63 -15.48
N PHE A 321 7.56 4.43 -14.75
CA PHE A 321 8.97 4.65 -15.08
C PHE A 321 9.79 3.36 -14.98
N VAL A 322 9.46 2.44 -14.08
CA VAL A 322 10.11 1.11 -14.05
C VAL A 322 9.99 0.41 -15.40
N SER A 323 8.84 0.50 -16.05
CA SER A 323 8.63 -0.14 -17.37
C SER A 323 9.15 0.73 -18.54
N LEU A 324 8.93 2.06 -18.49
CA LEU A 324 9.26 2.98 -19.57
C LEU A 324 10.76 3.27 -19.71
N ARG A 325 11.54 3.14 -18.62
CA ARG A 325 12.97 3.48 -18.56
C ARG A 325 13.88 2.24 -18.64
N THR A 326 13.31 1.08 -18.94
CA THR A 326 14.02 -0.19 -19.11
C THR A 326 13.85 -0.74 -20.53
N HIS A 327 14.87 -1.43 -21.04
CA HIS A 327 14.86 -1.98 -22.41
C HIS A 327 14.09 -3.29 -22.52
N ASP A 328 14.09 -4.11 -21.47
CA ASP A 328 13.49 -5.43 -21.47
C ASP A 328 12.79 -5.77 -20.14
N SER A 329 12.02 -6.84 -20.14
CA SER A 329 11.26 -7.29 -18.99
C SER A 329 12.15 -7.75 -17.81
N MET A 330 13.36 -8.24 -18.09
CA MET A 330 14.30 -8.66 -17.06
C MET A 330 14.90 -7.45 -16.34
N GLN A 331 15.26 -6.41 -17.09
CA GLN A 331 15.74 -5.15 -16.54
C GLN A 331 14.63 -4.46 -15.71
N ALA A 332 13.39 -4.46 -16.20
CA ALA A 332 12.23 -3.95 -15.46
C ALA A 332 11.98 -4.71 -14.15
N ALA A 333 12.07 -6.04 -14.19
CA ALA A 333 11.90 -6.86 -12.99
C ALA A 333 13.00 -6.61 -11.95
N ALA A 334 14.25 -6.47 -12.38
CA ALA A 334 15.37 -6.18 -11.49
C ALA A 334 15.27 -4.78 -10.87
N LEU A 335 14.88 -3.76 -11.66
CA LEU A 335 14.62 -2.39 -11.16
C LEU A 335 13.44 -2.37 -10.20
N SER A 336 12.35 -3.06 -10.50
CA SER A 336 11.20 -3.19 -9.61
C SER A 336 11.59 -3.83 -8.28
N GLY A 337 12.40 -4.89 -8.31
CA GLY A 337 12.94 -5.53 -7.10
C GLY A 337 13.78 -4.58 -6.24
N MET A 338 14.70 -3.84 -6.87
CA MET A 338 15.51 -2.81 -6.20
C MET A 338 14.63 -1.73 -5.58
N ALA A 339 13.69 -1.17 -6.35
CA ALA A 339 12.82 -0.08 -5.91
C ALA A 339 11.89 -0.51 -4.76
N GLN A 340 11.35 -1.73 -4.80
CA GLN A 340 10.50 -2.23 -3.73
C GLN A 340 11.30 -2.53 -2.46
N CYS A 341 12.45 -3.19 -2.57
CA CYS A 341 13.28 -3.51 -1.41
C CYS A 341 13.75 -2.24 -0.68
N ILE A 342 14.46 -1.36 -1.39
CA ILE A 342 15.00 -0.13 -0.80
C ILE A 342 13.88 0.84 -0.44
N GLY A 343 12.89 0.98 -1.32
CA GLY A 343 11.76 1.88 -1.12
C GLY A 343 10.94 1.53 0.12
N TYR A 344 10.66 0.25 0.36
CA TYR A 344 9.93 -0.16 1.56
C TYR A 344 10.78 -0.09 2.84
N LEU A 345 12.09 -0.34 2.76
CA LEU A 345 12.99 -0.11 3.90
C LEU A 345 13.03 1.37 4.29
N LEU A 346 13.10 2.27 3.31
CA LEU A 346 13.00 3.71 3.56
C LEU A 346 11.63 4.08 4.13
N ALA A 347 10.55 3.60 3.53
CA ALA A 347 9.18 3.85 3.97
C ALA A 347 8.92 3.37 5.40
N ALA A 348 9.52 2.25 5.81
CA ALA A 348 9.38 1.69 7.15
C ALA A 348 9.90 2.62 8.25
N THR A 349 10.86 3.50 7.95
CA THR A 349 11.38 4.48 8.93
C THR A 349 10.42 5.64 9.18
N GLY A 350 9.55 5.96 8.22
CA GLY A 350 8.68 7.14 8.25
C GLY A 350 7.77 7.22 9.47
N PRO A 351 6.90 6.23 9.72
CA PRO A 351 5.99 6.26 10.86
C PRO A 351 6.69 6.30 12.22
N ILE A 352 7.84 5.61 12.35
CA ILE A 352 8.64 5.60 13.58
C ILE A 352 9.24 6.99 13.84
N ILE A 353 9.86 7.60 12.83
CA ILE A 353 10.47 8.93 12.95
C ILE A 353 9.39 9.98 13.22
N ALA A 354 8.25 9.92 12.54
CA ALA A 354 7.13 10.82 12.78
C ALA A 354 6.61 10.72 14.22
N GLY A 355 6.44 9.49 14.74
CA GLY A 355 6.05 9.27 16.13
C GLY A 355 7.10 9.75 17.14
N ALA A 356 8.40 9.54 16.86
CA ALA A 356 9.48 10.04 17.71
C ALA A 356 9.52 11.57 17.75
N LEU A 357 9.31 12.26 16.63
CA LEU A 357 9.23 13.72 16.56
C LEU A 357 8.01 14.23 17.34
N HIS A 358 6.86 13.57 17.23
CA HIS A 358 5.69 13.92 18.04
C HIS A 358 5.99 13.78 19.54
N SER A 359 6.63 12.69 19.98
CA SER A 359 7.02 12.50 21.40
C SER A 359 8.00 13.57 21.88
N TYR A 360 8.86 14.09 21.01
CA TYR A 360 9.85 15.10 21.37
C TYR A 360 9.29 16.52 21.41
N PHE A 361 8.47 16.89 20.41
CA PHE A 361 7.93 18.24 20.26
C PHE A 361 6.52 18.42 20.85
N ASN A 362 5.86 17.32 21.25
CA ASN A 362 4.47 17.29 21.70
C ASN A 362 3.48 17.91 20.70
N ASN A 363 3.76 17.77 19.41
CA ASN A 363 2.87 18.17 18.30
C ASN A 363 3.26 17.48 17.00
N TRP A 364 2.33 17.46 16.03
CA TRP A 364 2.53 16.81 14.71
C TRP A 364 3.24 17.67 13.67
N ALA A 365 3.65 18.90 14.00
CA ALA A 365 4.34 19.77 13.03
C ALA A 365 5.61 19.12 12.46
N GLY A 366 6.40 18.42 13.32
CA GLY A 366 7.59 17.70 12.90
C GLY A 366 7.30 16.61 11.84
N ALA A 367 6.21 15.86 12.01
CA ALA A 367 5.78 14.85 11.02
C ALA A 367 5.33 15.49 9.71
N LEU A 368 4.62 16.63 9.75
CA LEU A 368 4.22 17.36 8.56
C LEU A 368 5.42 17.95 7.82
N TRP A 369 6.44 18.44 8.54
CA TRP A 369 7.72 18.87 7.91
C TRP A 369 8.44 17.71 7.23
N LEU A 370 8.44 16.50 7.80
CA LEU A 370 8.95 15.30 7.11
C LEU A 370 8.17 15.01 5.83
N CYS A 371 6.86 15.16 5.86
CA CYS A 371 6.01 14.97 4.67
C CYS A 371 6.31 16.00 3.59
N ILE A 372 6.52 17.28 3.96
CA ILE A 372 6.93 18.33 3.03
C ILE A 372 8.28 18.00 2.42
N ALA A 373 9.30 17.69 3.24
CA ALA A 373 10.64 17.33 2.76
C ALA A 373 10.61 16.11 1.83
N SER A 374 9.86 15.08 2.20
CA SER A 374 9.67 13.87 1.38
C SER A 374 9.01 14.19 0.04
N SER A 375 7.98 15.04 0.02
CA SER A 375 7.31 15.48 -1.22
C SER A 375 8.24 16.31 -2.11
N LEU A 376 9.09 17.16 -1.54
CA LEU A 376 10.09 17.90 -2.30
C LEU A 376 11.17 16.98 -2.91
N LEU A 377 11.58 15.94 -2.18
CA LEU A 377 12.48 14.90 -2.71
C LEU A 377 11.79 14.08 -3.81
N CYS A 378 10.50 13.76 -3.66
CA CYS A 378 9.70 13.18 -4.74
C CYS A 378 9.66 14.07 -5.99
N ALA A 379 9.51 15.38 -5.81
CA ALA A 379 9.52 16.35 -6.90
C ALA A 379 10.86 16.34 -7.64
N LEU A 380 11.98 16.36 -6.89
CA LEU A 380 13.32 16.29 -7.44
C LEU A 380 13.56 14.99 -8.23
N PHE A 381 13.37 13.84 -7.58
CA PHE A 381 13.62 12.55 -8.21
C PHE A 381 12.60 12.22 -9.30
N GLY A 382 11.36 12.68 -9.17
CA GLY A 382 10.34 12.59 -10.21
C GLY A 382 10.71 13.40 -11.46
N TYR A 383 11.19 14.61 -11.29
CA TYR A 383 11.69 15.43 -12.40
C TYR A 383 12.91 14.79 -13.09
N LEU A 384 13.84 14.23 -12.33
CA LEU A 384 15.03 13.59 -12.87
C LEU A 384 14.71 12.27 -13.59
N SER A 385 13.79 11.46 -13.08
CA SER A 385 13.40 10.17 -13.67
C SER A 385 12.35 10.29 -14.79
N GLY A 386 11.62 11.41 -14.84
CA GLY A 386 10.62 11.72 -15.87
C GLY A 386 11.21 12.00 -17.26
N ARG A 387 12.54 12.13 -17.42
CA ARG A 387 13.22 12.32 -18.70
C ARG A 387 13.01 11.11 -19.62
N ASN A 388 12.78 11.35 -20.90
CA ASN A 388 12.60 10.27 -21.88
C ASN A 388 13.96 9.63 -22.27
N ILE A 389 14.60 8.94 -21.31
CA ILE A 389 15.85 8.19 -21.47
C ILE A 389 15.71 6.81 -20.84
N THR A 390 16.47 5.82 -21.30
CA THR A 390 16.49 4.47 -20.75
C THR A 390 17.81 4.14 -20.05
N ILE A 391 17.80 3.14 -19.17
CA ILE A 391 19.00 2.71 -18.44
C ILE A 391 20.01 2.16 -19.46
N GLY A 392 21.20 2.76 -19.47
CA GLY A 392 22.28 2.45 -20.41
C GLY A 392 22.49 3.49 -21.50
N GLN A 393 21.64 4.52 -21.56
CA GLN A 393 21.79 5.68 -22.45
C GLN A 393 22.36 6.92 -21.72
N GLN A 394 22.95 6.72 -20.55
CA GLN A 394 23.55 7.78 -19.72
C GLN A 394 24.98 8.05 -20.10
#